data_47c45b5ed59cb624f21ceba919559207
#
_entry.id   47c45b5ed59cb624f21ceba919559207
#
_cell.length_a   1.000
_cell.length_b   1.000
_cell.length_c   1.000
_cell.angle_alpha   90.00
_cell.angle_beta   90.00
_cell.angle_gamma   90.00
#
_symmetry.space_group_name_H-M   'P 1'
#
loop_
_entity.id
_entity.type
_entity.pdbx_description
1 polymer ?
#
loop_
_entity_poly.entity_id
_entity_poly.type
_entity_poly.pdbx_seq_one_letter_code
_entity_poly.pdbx_strand_id
1 'polypeptide(L)'
;MNDAIGSPVPAEELPVYPTVSLEEIADALPSLGKTLILTHVNPDGDCIGSAFALRDLIRACGGDARVVCPTPLPKRLRFLAGCEEEADRTVLGEGEADGYATILSVDVASPVQLGDLAPLIPRVRFMIDHHGLGTPFAPHFIDPTASAAGEIVFRLYTLLRLRGIVPPLPDAARRLYAAIVSDTGSFKFSNTTEGTHRIAGALLSEINEDAAASGRPDTAEVCRPLFGQRTLREMTAQMHAIEGLRFFEDGHLAAVLFTQQMLADWGLTEEDIGNAVETPRAVEGVLVGLSLRQQHDNPREYKVSSRANADVDCAAVCANFGGGGHVRAAGCTIEADTPEEALSVAAEAFGEAVRRYLADHT
;
A
#
# COMPACT_ATOMS: atom_id res chain seq x y z
N MET A 1 18.82 27.25 -0.93
CA MET A 1 18.74 27.10 0.53
C MET A 1 17.86 25.89 0.76
N ASN A 2 18.49 24.74 0.74
CA ASN A 2 17.87 23.46 1.08
C ASN A 2 18.36 23.10 2.46
N ASP A 3 17.52 23.22 3.46
CA ASP A 3 17.75 22.60 4.76
C ASP A 3 16.40 22.44 5.44
N ALA A 4 15.92 21.22 5.44
CA ALA A 4 15.10 20.59 6.47
C ALA A 4 14.33 19.39 5.93
N ILE A 5 15.03 18.38 5.44
CA ILE A 5 14.49 17.02 5.53
C ILE A 5 14.79 16.63 6.99
N GLY A 6 13.79 16.70 7.84
CA GLY A 6 13.89 16.26 9.23
C GLY A 6 14.41 14.83 9.24
N SER A 7 15.52 14.59 9.94
CA SER A 7 16.07 13.26 10.15
C SER A 7 14.98 12.34 10.68
N PRO A 8 14.86 11.08 10.20
CA PRO A 8 13.89 10.14 10.74
C PRO A 8 14.14 9.99 12.25
N VAL A 9 13.08 10.07 13.04
CA VAL A 9 13.14 9.83 14.49
C VAL A 9 13.68 8.41 14.69
N PRO A 10 14.79 8.22 15.44
CA PRO A 10 15.32 6.87 15.67
C PRO A 10 14.27 6.00 16.38
N ALA A 11 14.12 4.77 15.95
CA ALA A 11 13.13 3.83 16.49
C ALA A 11 13.30 3.56 18.01
N GLU A 12 14.47 3.87 18.55
CA GLU A 12 14.80 3.69 19.98
C GLU A 12 14.20 4.76 20.91
N GLU A 13 13.61 5.84 20.37
CA GLU A 13 13.07 6.97 21.16
C GLU A 13 11.52 6.99 21.25
N LEU A 14 10.83 6.07 20.58
CA LEU A 14 9.38 6.08 20.65
C LEU A 14 8.89 5.44 21.97
N PRO A 15 7.90 6.09 22.65
CA PRO A 15 7.30 5.51 23.84
C PRO A 15 6.55 4.22 23.49
N VAL A 16 6.50 3.28 24.46
CA VAL A 16 5.66 2.09 24.31
C VAL A 16 4.20 2.50 24.43
N TYR A 17 3.45 2.33 23.37
CA TYR A 17 2.02 2.65 23.32
C TYR A 17 1.15 1.45 23.69
N PRO A 18 0.00 1.66 24.36
CA PRO A 18 -0.89 0.58 24.75
C PRO A 18 -1.63 0.00 23.54
N THR A 19 -1.89 -1.31 23.60
CA THR A 19 -2.89 -1.94 22.74
C THR A 19 -4.28 -1.55 23.22
N VAL A 20 -5.18 -1.23 22.28
CA VAL A 20 -6.60 -0.93 22.52
C VAL A 20 -7.47 -1.99 21.84
N SER A 21 -8.69 -2.18 22.31
CA SER A 21 -9.65 -3.09 21.68
C SER A 21 -10.46 -2.39 20.58
N LEU A 22 -11.06 -3.18 19.69
CA LEU A 22 -12.00 -2.62 18.69
C LEU A 22 -13.23 -1.99 19.34
N GLU A 23 -13.66 -2.52 20.50
CA GLU A 23 -14.76 -1.97 21.30
C GLU A 23 -14.43 -0.56 21.79
N GLU A 24 -13.21 -0.34 22.32
CA GLU A 24 -12.75 0.98 22.76
C GLU A 24 -12.71 1.99 21.60
N ILE A 25 -12.26 1.55 20.42
CA ILE A 25 -12.30 2.39 19.22
C ILE A 25 -13.75 2.69 18.82
N ALA A 26 -14.63 1.68 18.77
CA ALA A 26 -16.04 1.84 18.43
C ALA A 26 -16.78 2.80 19.38
N ASP A 27 -16.49 2.71 20.68
CA ASP A 27 -17.06 3.60 21.70
C ASP A 27 -16.61 5.05 21.53
N ALA A 28 -15.40 5.26 21.02
CA ALA A 28 -14.85 6.59 20.79
C ALA A 28 -15.41 7.27 19.53
N LEU A 29 -15.71 6.51 18.44
CA LEU A 29 -16.08 7.08 17.14
C LEU A 29 -17.17 8.14 17.19
N PRO A 30 -18.30 7.98 17.93
CA PRO A 30 -19.36 8.99 17.98
C PRO A 30 -18.94 10.33 18.62
N SER A 31 -17.81 10.35 19.32
CA SER A 31 -17.32 11.52 20.06
C SER A 31 -16.05 12.17 19.46
N LEU A 32 -15.56 11.69 18.32
CA LEU A 32 -14.28 12.16 17.75
C LEU A 32 -14.32 13.60 17.23
N GLY A 33 -15.50 14.11 16.83
CA GLY A 33 -15.63 15.44 16.25
C GLY A 33 -14.95 15.55 14.89
N LYS A 34 -14.22 16.66 14.65
CA LYS A 34 -13.41 16.84 13.44
C LYS A 34 -12.15 15.98 13.50
N THR A 35 -12.05 15.03 12.58
CA THR A 35 -11.00 13.99 12.57
C THR A 35 -10.20 14.00 11.27
N LEU A 36 -8.86 13.92 11.37
CA LEU A 36 -7.99 13.53 10.26
C LEU A 36 -7.72 12.03 10.33
N ILE A 37 -7.64 11.39 9.16
CA ILE A 37 -7.24 9.98 9.01
C ILE A 37 -5.98 9.98 8.16
N LEU A 38 -4.84 9.62 8.76
CA LEU A 38 -3.55 9.58 8.11
C LEU A 38 -3.34 8.25 7.42
N THR A 39 -2.73 8.30 6.26
CA THR A 39 -2.36 7.17 5.41
C THR A 39 -0.85 7.15 5.17
N HIS A 40 -0.31 6.08 4.57
CA HIS A 40 1.11 5.97 4.27
C HIS A 40 1.52 6.61 2.93
N VAL A 41 2.83 6.87 2.75
CA VAL A 41 3.44 7.23 1.47
C VAL A 41 3.21 6.13 0.43
N ASN A 42 3.00 6.52 -0.85
CA ASN A 42 2.68 5.59 -1.93
C ASN A 42 1.47 4.70 -1.61
N PRO A 43 0.32 5.30 -1.27
CA PRO A 43 -0.84 4.56 -0.79
C PRO A 43 -1.34 3.58 -1.85
N ASP A 44 -1.83 2.45 -1.36
CA ASP A 44 -2.46 1.40 -2.17
C ASP A 44 -3.97 1.33 -1.97
N GLY A 45 -4.60 0.26 -2.48
CA GLY A 45 -6.05 0.10 -2.40
C GLY A 45 -6.53 -0.25 -1.01
N ASP A 46 -5.72 -0.94 -0.17
CA ASP A 46 -6.08 -1.21 1.22
C ASP A 46 -6.06 0.07 2.04
N CYS A 47 -4.94 0.77 2.02
CA CYS A 47 -4.77 2.02 2.75
C CYS A 47 -5.90 3.02 2.44
N ILE A 48 -6.16 3.29 1.16
CA ILE A 48 -7.15 4.28 0.75
C ILE A 48 -8.57 3.78 0.95
N GLY A 49 -8.85 2.52 0.63
CA GLY A 49 -10.16 1.90 0.86
C GLY A 49 -10.55 1.91 2.34
N SER A 50 -9.63 1.50 3.20
CA SER A 50 -9.80 1.47 4.66
C SER A 50 -9.96 2.87 5.25
N ALA A 51 -9.15 3.85 4.80
CA ALA A 51 -9.23 5.23 5.28
C ALA A 51 -10.56 5.89 4.91
N PHE A 52 -11.01 5.77 3.66
CA PHE A 52 -12.29 6.34 3.25
C PHE A 52 -13.50 5.60 3.84
N ALA A 53 -13.40 4.29 4.06
CA ALA A 53 -14.43 3.56 4.79
C ALA A 53 -14.52 4.04 6.26
N LEU A 54 -13.38 4.19 6.94
CA LEU A 54 -13.34 4.72 8.31
C LEU A 54 -13.90 6.15 8.37
N ARG A 55 -13.60 7.01 7.38
CA ARG A 55 -14.22 8.34 7.23
C ARG A 55 -15.74 8.23 7.21
N ASP A 56 -16.29 7.30 6.42
CA ASP A 56 -17.73 7.13 6.29
C ASP A 56 -18.36 6.65 7.60
N LEU A 57 -17.69 5.77 8.34
CA LEU A 57 -18.12 5.35 9.67
C LEU A 57 -18.19 6.53 10.64
N ILE A 58 -17.15 7.38 10.69
CA ILE A 58 -17.10 8.56 11.55
C ILE A 58 -18.23 9.54 11.19
N ARG A 59 -18.44 9.79 9.89
CA ARG A 59 -19.52 10.66 9.39
C ARG A 59 -20.90 10.10 9.73
N ALA A 60 -21.11 8.79 9.61
CA ALA A 60 -22.36 8.13 10.00
C ALA A 60 -22.62 8.16 11.51
N CYS A 61 -21.57 8.23 12.32
CA CYS A 61 -21.67 8.46 13.76
C CYS A 61 -21.93 9.94 14.14
N GLY A 62 -22.04 10.85 13.16
CA GLY A 62 -22.30 12.29 13.38
C GLY A 62 -21.04 13.16 13.49
N GLY A 63 -19.85 12.59 13.29
CA GLY A 63 -18.60 13.32 13.22
C GLY A 63 -18.33 13.92 11.83
N ASP A 64 -17.21 14.63 11.72
CA ASP A 64 -16.64 15.09 10.44
C ASP A 64 -15.26 14.48 10.28
N ALA A 65 -14.95 13.90 9.12
CA ALA A 65 -13.65 13.26 8.90
C ALA A 65 -13.12 13.52 7.49
N ARG A 66 -11.80 13.67 7.40
CA ARG A 66 -11.02 13.86 6.18
C ARG A 66 -9.87 12.88 6.12
N VAL A 67 -9.69 12.21 4.99
CA VAL A 67 -8.52 11.38 4.69
C VAL A 67 -7.38 12.26 4.22
N VAL A 68 -6.17 12.00 4.70
CA VAL A 68 -4.96 12.75 4.36
C VAL A 68 -3.83 11.81 3.97
N CYS A 69 -3.26 12.07 2.80
CA CYS A 69 -2.13 11.34 2.23
C CYS A 69 -0.89 12.24 2.25
N PRO A 70 0.32 11.68 2.47
CA PRO A 70 1.57 12.43 2.36
C PRO A 70 1.83 12.97 0.96
N THR A 71 1.29 12.30 -0.05
CA THR A 71 1.42 12.63 -1.47
C THR A 71 0.04 12.70 -2.12
N PRO A 72 -0.10 13.37 -3.28
CA PRO A 72 -1.36 13.36 -4.03
C PRO A 72 -1.86 11.93 -4.31
N LEU A 73 -3.16 11.74 -4.20
CA LEU A 73 -3.79 10.44 -4.39
C LEU A 73 -3.57 9.92 -5.82
N PRO A 74 -3.00 8.72 -5.99
CA PRO A 74 -2.77 8.11 -7.29
C PRO A 74 -4.06 8.05 -8.12
N LYS A 75 -3.98 8.36 -9.42
CA LYS A 75 -5.14 8.44 -10.31
C LYS A 75 -6.03 7.21 -10.23
N ARG A 76 -5.43 6.01 -10.19
CA ARG A 76 -6.13 4.72 -10.13
C ARG A 76 -6.94 4.50 -8.84
N LEU A 77 -6.65 5.26 -7.76
CA LEU A 77 -7.32 5.15 -6.46
C LEU A 77 -8.34 6.26 -6.20
N ARG A 78 -8.40 7.30 -7.05
CA ARG A 78 -9.26 8.47 -6.84
C ARG A 78 -10.75 8.12 -6.76
N PHE A 79 -11.18 7.05 -7.44
CA PHE A 79 -12.56 6.59 -7.38
C PHE A 79 -13.01 6.18 -5.96
N LEU A 80 -12.07 5.77 -5.09
CA LEU A 80 -12.34 5.42 -3.69
C LEU A 80 -12.71 6.64 -2.84
N ALA A 81 -12.31 7.83 -3.24
CA ALA A 81 -12.72 9.06 -2.56
C ALA A 81 -14.22 9.37 -2.75
N GLY A 82 -14.82 8.88 -3.83
CA GLY A 82 -16.23 9.06 -4.17
C GLY A 82 -16.48 10.24 -5.11
N CYS A 83 -15.65 11.27 -5.09
CA CYS A 83 -15.65 12.38 -6.05
C CYS A 83 -14.26 13.02 -6.13
N GLU A 84 -14.01 13.79 -7.19
CA GLU A 84 -12.72 14.46 -7.44
C GLU A 84 -12.37 15.48 -6.35
N GLU A 85 -13.36 16.22 -5.84
CA GLU A 85 -13.14 17.19 -4.76
C GLU A 85 -12.59 16.53 -3.48
N GLU A 86 -13.15 15.39 -3.05
CA GLU A 86 -12.66 14.64 -1.90
C GLU A 86 -11.26 14.04 -2.17
N ALA A 87 -10.99 13.62 -3.42
CA ALA A 87 -9.68 13.13 -3.82
C ALA A 87 -8.61 14.24 -3.79
N ASP A 88 -8.94 15.45 -4.25
CA ASP A 88 -8.01 16.60 -4.21
C ASP A 88 -7.75 17.06 -2.77
N ARG A 89 -8.73 16.93 -1.88
CA ARG A 89 -8.58 17.27 -0.46
C ARG A 89 -7.73 16.32 0.35
N THR A 90 -7.21 15.24 -0.23
CA THR A 90 -6.31 14.32 0.49
C THR A 90 -4.94 14.93 0.78
N VAL A 91 -4.52 15.99 0.10
CA VAL A 91 -3.30 16.72 0.44
C VAL A 91 -3.63 17.80 1.47
N LEU A 92 -2.84 17.83 2.55
CA LEU A 92 -3.01 18.79 3.65
C LEU A 92 -2.25 20.07 3.35
N GLY A 93 -2.92 21.21 3.46
CA GLY A 93 -2.27 22.53 3.42
C GLY A 93 -1.56 22.86 4.72
N GLU A 94 -0.64 23.81 4.66
CA GLU A 94 0.10 24.28 5.83
C GLU A 94 -0.85 24.83 6.92
N GLY A 95 -0.70 24.35 8.16
CA GLY A 95 -1.53 24.73 9.30
C GLY A 95 -2.95 24.16 9.33
N GLU A 96 -3.42 23.48 8.26
CA GLU A 96 -4.78 22.94 8.22
C GLU A 96 -5.05 21.87 9.31
N ALA A 97 -4.01 21.14 9.75
CA ALA A 97 -4.14 20.12 10.80
C ALA A 97 -4.66 20.70 12.12
N ASP A 98 -4.42 21.97 12.40
CA ASP A 98 -4.82 22.62 13.67
C ASP A 98 -6.34 22.76 13.81
N GLY A 99 -7.05 22.74 12.69
CA GLY A 99 -8.51 22.75 12.66
C GLY A 99 -9.19 21.42 13.06
N TYR A 100 -8.41 20.36 13.35
CA TYR A 100 -8.91 19.04 13.66
C TYR A 100 -8.61 18.65 15.10
N ALA A 101 -9.64 18.21 15.82
CA ALA A 101 -9.52 17.83 17.22
C ALA A 101 -8.89 16.46 17.43
N THR A 102 -9.07 15.55 16.46
CA THR A 102 -8.64 14.15 16.54
C THR A 102 -7.87 13.76 15.29
N ILE A 103 -6.84 12.93 15.47
CA ILE A 103 -6.11 12.30 14.38
C ILE A 103 -6.11 10.79 14.58
N LEU A 104 -6.43 10.04 13.54
CA LEU A 104 -6.32 8.58 13.45
C LEU A 104 -5.29 8.20 12.41
N SER A 105 -4.78 6.98 12.47
CA SER A 105 -3.95 6.39 11.42
C SER A 105 -4.52 5.04 11.05
N VAL A 106 -4.53 4.70 9.76
CA VAL A 106 -4.96 3.39 9.28
C VAL A 106 -3.97 2.87 8.23
N ASP A 107 -3.62 1.58 8.36
CA ASP A 107 -2.71 0.88 7.45
C ASP A 107 -1.33 1.54 7.36
N VAL A 108 -0.76 1.90 8.53
CA VAL A 108 0.57 2.52 8.64
C VAL A 108 1.38 1.75 9.67
N ALA A 109 2.35 0.95 9.24
CA ALA A 109 3.14 0.09 10.13
C ALA A 109 4.19 0.84 10.97
N SER A 110 4.66 2.01 10.51
CA SER A 110 5.73 2.74 11.20
C SER A 110 5.75 4.23 10.85
N PRO A 111 6.36 5.07 11.72
CA PRO A 111 6.45 6.52 11.52
C PRO A 111 7.00 6.97 10.17
N VAL A 112 8.00 6.26 9.64
CA VAL A 112 8.66 6.62 8.38
C VAL A 112 7.69 6.59 7.20
N GLN A 113 6.64 5.77 7.26
CA GLN A 113 5.63 5.68 6.22
C GLN A 113 4.69 6.90 6.17
N LEU A 114 4.67 7.74 7.21
CA LEU A 114 3.89 8.97 7.22
C LEU A 114 4.53 10.11 6.42
N GLY A 115 5.80 10.01 6.04
CA GLY A 115 6.49 11.07 5.30
C GLY A 115 6.29 12.44 5.98
N ASP A 116 5.86 13.45 5.21
CA ASP A 116 5.63 14.82 5.70
C ASP A 116 4.51 14.94 6.75
N LEU A 117 3.71 13.89 6.96
CA LEU A 117 2.69 13.85 8.03
C LEU A 117 3.25 13.37 9.38
N ALA A 118 4.51 12.91 9.45
CA ALA A 118 5.14 12.43 10.68
C ALA A 118 5.10 13.45 11.86
N PRO A 119 5.18 14.77 11.66
CA PRO A 119 5.01 15.73 12.75
C PRO A 119 3.65 15.67 13.47
N LEU A 120 2.64 15.02 12.88
CA LEU A 120 1.33 14.83 13.48
C LEU A 120 1.25 13.64 14.45
N ILE A 121 2.27 12.77 14.50
CA ILE A 121 2.34 11.59 15.37
C ILE A 121 1.93 11.87 16.81
N PRO A 122 2.41 12.92 17.50
CA PRO A 122 2.06 13.17 18.90
C PRO A 122 0.56 13.43 19.14
N ARG A 123 -0.21 13.66 18.07
CA ARG A 123 -1.66 13.93 18.11
C ARG A 123 -2.48 12.72 17.69
N VAL A 124 -1.86 11.62 17.26
CA VAL A 124 -2.56 10.42 16.84
C VAL A 124 -3.20 9.74 18.05
N ARG A 125 -4.53 9.63 18.03
CA ARG A 125 -5.31 9.03 19.11
C ARG A 125 -5.36 7.51 19.01
N PHE A 126 -5.55 6.98 17.81
CA PHE A 126 -5.58 5.54 17.55
C PHE A 126 -4.90 5.23 16.22
N MET A 127 -4.20 4.11 16.19
CA MET A 127 -3.64 3.49 15.02
C MET A 127 -4.35 2.15 14.78
N ILE A 128 -4.82 1.90 13.56
CA ILE A 128 -5.48 0.66 13.13
C ILE A 128 -4.62 0.05 12.03
N ASP A 129 -4.12 -1.17 12.22
CA ASP A 129 -3.17 -1.76 11.28
C ASP A 129 -3.23 -3.30 11.28
N HIS A 130 -2.74 -3.92 10.21
CA HIS A 130 -2.64 -5.37 10.09
C HIS A 130 -1.20 -5.87 9.90
N HIS A 131 -0.22 -4.99 9.81
CA HIS A 131 1.17 -5.38 9.61
C HIS A 131 1.75 -6.06 10.86
N GLY A 132 2.30 -7.28 10.69
CA GLY A 132 2.95 -8.03 11.78
C GLY A 132 4.32 -7.49 12.18
N LEU A 133 4.93 -6.66 11.35
CA LEU A 133 6.22 -6.02 11.58
C LEU A 133 6.05 -4.52 11.42
N GLY A 134 6.50 -3.75 12.42
CA GLY A 134 6.39 -2.31 12.41
C GLY A 134 6.73 -1.72 13.77
N THR A 135 6.62 -0.40 13.88
CA THR A 135 6.85 0.33 15.12
C THR A 135 5.59 1.14 15.44
N PRO A 136 4.73 0.67 16.34
CA PRO A 136 3.56 1.43 16.75
C PRO A 136 3.95 2.80 17.31
N PHE A 137 3.23 3.85 16.89
CA PHE A 137 3.53 5.24 17.24
C PHE A 137 2.35 5.96 17.92
N ALA A 138 1.31 5.20 18.29
CA ALA A 138 0.14 5.65 19.02
C ALA A 138 -0.56 4.46 19.72
N PRO A 139 -1.55 4.69 20.62
CA PRO A 139 -2.45 3.63 21.06
C PRO A 139 -3.03 2.89 19.86
N HIS A 140 -2.92 1.55 19.81
CA HIS A 140 -3.12 0.80 18.58
C HIS A 140 -3.97 -0.46 18.72
N PHE A 141 -4.68 -0.79 17.64
CA PHE A 141 -5.19 -2.12 17.36
C PHE A 141 -4.50 -2.66 16.12
N ILE A 142 -3.70 -3.71 16.29
CA ILE A 142 -2.97 -4.38 15.21
C ILE A 142 -3.37 -5.85 15.20
N ASP A 143 -3.82 -6.36 14.04
CA ASP A 143 -4.15 -7.78 13.86
C ASP A 143 -3.40 -8.36 12.65
N PRO A 144 -2.24 -8.99 12.86
CA PRO A 144 -1.45 -9.58 11.78
C PRO A 144 -2.10 -10.78 11.10
N THR A 145 -3.23 -11.26 11.61
CA THR A 145 -3.98 -12.37 10.99
C THR A 145 -5.02 -11.88 9.98
N ALA A 146 -5.32 -10.58 9.98
CA ALA A 146 -6.16 -9.95 8.98
C ALA A 146 -5.41 -9.85 7.64
N SER A 147 -6.09 -10.14 6.55
CA SER A 147 -5.48 -10.05 5.22
C SER A 147 -5.28 -8.61 4.74
N ALA A 148 -5.96 -7.65 5.37
CA ALA A 148 -5.98 -6.25 5.02
C ALA A 148 -6.45 -5.42 6.23
N ALA A 149 -6.05 -4.15 6.33
CA ALA A 149 -6.63 -3.22 7.32
C ALA A 149 -8.14 -3.06 7.09
N GLY A 150 -8.60 -3.24 5.85
CA GLY A 150 -10.03 -3.27 5.49
C GLY A 150 -10.84 -4.33 6.23
N GLU A 151 -10.28 -5.48 6.58
CA GLU A 151 -10.97 -6.47 7.42
C GLU A 151 -11.19 -5.96 8.85
N ILE A 152 -10.23 -5.22 9.40
CA ILE A 152 -10.33 -4.65 10.74
C ILE A 152 -11.39 -3.55 10.77
N VAL A 153 -11.37 -2.67 9.76
CA VAL A 153 -12.40 -1.62 9.61
C VAL A 153 -13.79 -2.23 9.36
N PHE A 154 -13.90 -3.37 8.65
CA PHE A 154 -15.14 -4.10 8.50
C PHE A 154 -15.67 -4.63 9.84
N ARG A 155 -14.79 -5.18 10.70
CA ARG A 155 -15.20 -5.63 12.06
C ARG A 155 -15.72 -4.45 12.88
N LEU A 156 -15.08 -3.29 12.79
CA LEU A 156 -15.52 -2.05 13.42
C LEU A 156 -16.90 -1.62 12.88
N TYR A 157 -17.08 -1.64 11.56
CA TYR A 157 -18.36 -1.38 10.91
C TYR A 157 -19.46 -2.32 11.41
N THR A 158 -19.18 -3.62 11.45
CA THR A 158 -20.11 -4.64 11.93
C THR A 158 -20.51 -4.39 13.39
N LEU A 159 -19.56 -4.04 14.25
CA LEU A 159 -19.81 -3.73 15.65
C LEU A 159 -20.74 -2.52 15.81
N LEU A 160 -20.51 -1.45 15.05
CA LEU A 160 -21.37 -0.25 15.04
C LEU A 160 -22.78 -0.57 14.49
N ARG A 161 -22.89 -1.43 13.48
CA ARG A 161 -24.15 -1.93 12.93
C ARG A 161 -24.95 -2.72 13.98
N LEU A 162 -24.31 -3.68 14.65
CA LEU A 162 -24.96 -4.50 15.70
C LEU A 162 -25.43 -3.67 16.87
N ARG A 163 -24.76 -2.56 17.17
CA ARG A 163 -25.18 -1.59 18.22
C ARG A 163 -26.25 -0.62 17.74
N GLY A 164 -26.66 -0.66 16.48
CA GLY A 164 -27.65 0.27 15.90
C GLY A 164 -27.13 1.71 15.78
N ILE A 165 -25.81 1.92 15.82
CA ILE A 165 -25.20 3.26 15.75
C ILE A 165 -25.15 3.77 14.31
N VAL A 166 -24.85 2.88 13.35
CA VAL A 166 -24.78 3.24 11.93
C VAL A 166 -25.75 2.37 11.10
N PRO A 167 -26.35 2.93 10.03
CA PRO A 167 -27.15 2.17 9.06
C PRO A 167 -26.24 1.36 8.10
N PRO A 168 -26.80 0.60 7.15
CA PRO A 168 -26.04 0.12 5.98
C PRO A 168 -25.32 1.28 5.27
N LEU A 169 -24.05 1.07 4.94
CA LEU A 169 -23.19 2.05 4.27
C LEU A 169 -22.56 1.45 3.00
N PRO A 170 -23.33 1.35 1.90
CA PRO A 170 -22.87 0.68 0.69
C PRO A 170 -21.58 1.28 0.10
N ASP A 171 -21.31 2.57 0.31
CA ASP A 171 -20.05 3.20 -0.09
C ASP A 171 -18.88 2.71 0.75
N ALA A 172 -19.06 2.60 2.05
CA ALA A 172 -18.04 1.99 2.91
C ALA A 172 -17.83 0.51 2.54
N ALA A 173 -18.89 -0.24 2.23
CA ALA A 173 -18.79 -1.62 1.79
C ALA A 173 -17.97 -1.75 0.48
N ARG A 174 -18.18 -0.87 -0.52
CA ARG A 174 -17.38 -0.83 -1.75
C ARG A 174 -15.90 -0.55 -1.48
N ARG A 175 -15.61 0.39 -0.59
CA ARG A 175 -14.25 0.76 -0.20
C ARG A 175 -13.55 -0.37 0.54
N LEU A 176 -14.23 -1.02 1.48
CA LEU A 176 -13.68 -2.18 2.20
C LEU A 176 -13.48 -3.38 1.29
N TYR A 177 -14.38 -3.60 0.33
CA TYR A 177 -14.17 -4.64 -0.67
C TYR A 177 -12.94 -4.33 -1.55
N ALA A 178 -12.77 -3.07 -1.98
CA ALA A 178 -11.58 -2.63 -2.71
C ALA A 178 -10.29 -2.82 -1.90
N ALA A 179 -10.30 -2.51 -0.61
CA ALA A 179 -9.21 -2.72 0.32
C ALA A 179 -8.77 -4.19 0.34
N ILE A 180 -9.70 -5.09 0.64
CA ILE A 180 -9.45 -6.53 0.75
C ILE A 180 -8.97 -7.13 -0.56
N VAL A 181 -9.60 -6.81 -1.70
CA VAL A 181 -9.17 -7.37 -2.99
C VAL A 181 -7.81 -6.84 -3.44
N SER A 182 -7.46 -5.60 -3.02
CA SER A 182 -6.14 -5.02 -3.28
C SER A 182 -5.05 -5.81 -2.58
N ASP A 183 -5.16 -5.98 -1.27
CA ASP A 183 -4.09 -6.56 -0.45
C ASP A 183 -4.01 -8.09 -0.56
N THR A 184 -5.08 -8.73 -0.97
CA THR A 184 -5.10 -10.18 -1.31
C THR A 184 -4.74 -10.48 -2.77
N GLY A 185 -4.41 -9.45 -3.58
CA GLY A 185 -4.20 -9.61 -5.01
C GLY A 185 -5.38 -10.28 -5.71
N SER A 186 -6.61 -9.87 -5.37
CA SER A 186 -7.85 -10.50 -5.81
C SER A 186 -7.96 -11.97 -5.35
N PHE A 187 -7.70 -12.19 -4.05
CA PHE A 187 -7.77 -13.50 -3.37
C PHE A 187 -6.74 -14.54 -3.85
N LYS A 188 -5.64 -14.12 -4.48
CA LYS A 188 -4.60 -15.02 -4.99
C LYS A 188 -3.40 -15.16 -4.05
N PHE A 189 -3.22 -14.24 -3.10
CA PHE A 189 -2.07 -14.24 -2.20
C PHE A 189 -2.32 -15.13 -0.97
N SER A 190 -1.22 -15.54 -0.33
CA SER A 190 -1.23 -16.47 0.80
C SER A 190 -1.83 -15.91 2.09
N ASN A 191 -2.02 -14.59 2.18
CA ASN A 191 -2.73 -13.93 3.27
C ASN A 191 -4.26 -14.10 3.19
N THR A 192 -4.80 -14.61 2.07
CA THR A 192 -6.23 -14.89 1.90
C THR A 192 -6.67 -16.05 2.80
N THR A 193 -7.65 -15.81 3.65
CA THR A 193 -8.19 -16.78 4.60
C THR A 193 -9.67 -17.09 4.34
N GLU A 194 -10.22 -18.10 5.04
CA GLU A 194 -11.67 -18.33 5.05
C GLU A 194 -12.43 -17.12 5.61
N GLY A 195 -11.86 -16.45 6.64
CA GLY A 195 -12.39 -15.22 7.21
C GLY A 195 -12.50 -14.10 6.18
N THR A 196 -11.46 -13.92 5.37
CA THR A 196 -11.39 -12.98 4.26
C THR A 196 -12.57 -13.19 3.29
N HIS A 197 -12.81 -14.44 2.87
CA HIS A 197 -13.92 -14.76 1.96
C HIS A 197 -15.30 -14.52 2.59
N ARG A 198 -15.46 -14.79 3.90
CA ARG A 198 -16.72 -14.50 4.62
C ARG A 198 -16.99 -13.01 4.66
N ILE A 199 -16.00 -12.20 4.98
CA ILE A 199 -16.08 -10.74 4.98
C ILE A 199 -16.40 -10.22 3.58
N ALA A 200 -15.66 -10.67 2.58
CA ALA A 200 -15.91 -10.30 1.19
C ALA A 200 -17.33 -10.66 0.74
N GLY A 201 -17.84 -11.84 1.12
CA GLY A 201 -19.21 -12.25 0.84
C GLY A 201 -20.26 -11.34 1.48
N ALA A 202 -20.04 -10.92 2.74
CA ALA A 202 -20.95 -9.98 3.42
C ALA A 202 -20.95 -8.60 2.75
N LEU A 203 -19.78 -8.09 2.37
CA LEU A 203 -19.63 -6.83 1.62
C LEU A 203 -20.31 -6.91 0.25
N LEU A 204 -20.12 -8.03 -0.46
CA LEU A 204 -20.76 -8.30 -1.76
C LEU A 204 -22.30 -8.26 -1.65
N SER A 205 -22.87 -8.85 -0.59
CA SER A 205 -24.32 -8.81 -0.38
C SER A 205 -24.83 -7.38 -0.28
N GLU A 206 -24.20 -6.56 0.56
CA GLU A 206 -24.59 -5.15 0.76
C GLU A 206 -24.41 -4.32 -0.54
N ILE A 207 -23.31 -4.52 -1.27
CA ILE A 207 -23.06 -3.84 -2.53
C ILE A 207 -24.10 -4.20 -3.59
N ASN A 208 -24.41 -5.50 -3.74
CA ASN A 208 -25.36 -5.98 -4.73
C ASN A 208 -26.81 -5.56 -4.42
N GLU A 209 -27.18 -5.53 -3.15
CA GLU A 209 -28.50 -5.01 -2.71
C GLU A 209 -28.64 -3.53 -3.08
N ASP A 210 -27.61 -2.71 -2.80
CA ASP A 210 -27.62 -1.30 -3.19
C ASP A 210 -27.58 -1.12 -4.72
N ALA A 211 -26.78 -1.89 -5.44
CA ALA A 211 -26.70 -1.81 -6.91
C ALA A 211 -28.06 -2.16 -7.54
N ALA A 212 -28.76 -3.18 -7.05
CA ALA A 212 -30.09 -3.56 -7.53
C ALA A 212 -31.15 -2.50 -7.25
N ALA A 213 -31.06 -1.81 -6.10
CA ALA A 213 -32.01 -0.79 -5.67
C ALA A 213 -31.78 0.58 -6.32
N SER A 214 -30.55 0.96 -6.54
CA SER A 214 -30.16 2.34 -6.91
C SER A 214 -29.55 2.47 -8.31
N GLY A 215 -29.16 1.35 -8.97
CA GLY A 215 -28.40 1.34 -10.22
C GLY A 215 -26.97 1.84 -10.07
N ARG A 216 -26.44 1.88 -8.85
CA ARG A 216 -25.06 2.27 -8.55
C ARG A 216 -24.08 1.16 -8.94
N PRO A 217 -22.77 1.46 -9.06
CA PRO A 217 -21.76 0.49 -9.43
C PRO A 217 -21.75 -0.76 -8.54
N ASP A 218 -21.70 -1.93 -9.16
CA ASP A 218 -21.47 -3.22 -8.50
C ASP A 218 -19.98 -3.48 -8.24
N THR A 219 -19.65 -4.68 -7.80
CA THR A 219 -18.26 -5.06 -7.51
C THR A 219 -17.37 -5.13 -8.73
N ALA A 220 -17.90 -5.39 -9.93
CA ALA A 220 -17.11 -5.37 -11.16
C ALA A 220 -16.58 -3.95 -11.43
N GLU A 221 -17.40 -2.94 -11.19
CA GLU A 221 -16.99 -1.52 -11.31
C GLU A 221 -15.96 -1.12 -10.24
N VAL A 222 -16.02 -1.71 -9.05
CA VAL A 222 -15.02 -1.49 -7.99
C VAL A 222 -13.66 -2.14 -8.38
N CYS A 223 -13.68 -3.35 -8.92
CA CYS A 223 -12.47 -4.08 -9.28
C CYS A 223 -11.81 -3.59 -10.58
N ARG A 224 -12.59 -3.02 -11.51
CA ARG A 224 -12.10 -2.59 -12.83
C ARG A 224 -10.95 -1.57 -12.74
N PRO A 225 -11.01 -0.47 -11.96
CA PRO A 225 -9.90 0.46 -11.82
C PRO A 225 -8.65 -0.16 -11.18
N LEU A 226 -8.83 -1.14 -10.29
CA LEU A 226 -7.73 -1.77 -9.56
C LEU A 226 -6.96 -2.79 -10.41
N PHE A 227 -7.67 -3.60 -11.21
CA PHE A 227 -7.08 -4.77 -11.88
C PHE A 227 -7.40 -4.87 -13.38
N GLY A 228 -8.50 -4.28 -13.82
CA GLY A 228 -9.06 -4.50 -15.15
C GLY A 228 -8.74 -3.41 -16.17
N GLN A 229 -8.22 -2.27 -15.74
CA GLN A 229 -7.92 -1.15 -16.63
C GLN A 229 -6.47 -0.71 -16.50
N ARG A 230 -5.86 -0.45 -17.66
CA ARG A 230 -4.55 0.17 -17.79
C ARG A 230 -4.60 1.23 -18.87
N THR A 231 -3.87 2.29 -18.71
CA THR A 231 -3.71 3.29 -19.77
C THR A 231 -2.89 2.71 -20.91
N LEU A 232 -3.00 3.29 -22.11
CA LEU A 232 -2.13 2.88 -23.22
C LEU A 232 -0.65 3.07 -22.89
N ARG A 233 -0.31 4.09 -22.08
CA ARG A 233 1.06 4.36 -21.62
C ARG A 233 1.56 3.24 -20.70
N GLU A 234 0.76 2.79 -19.73
CA GLU A 234 1.10 1.63 -18.88
C GLU A 234 1.24 0.33 -19.69
N MET A 235 0.38 0.12 -20.71
CA MET A 235 0.52 -1.03 -21.61
C MET A 235 1.79 -0.93 -22.46
N THR A 236 2.16 0.26 -22.94
CA THR A 236 3.41 0.50 -23.65
C THR A 236 4.61 0.24 -22.74
N ALA A 237 4.56 0.72 -21.50
CA ALA A 237 5.60 0.45 -20.51
C ALA A 237 5.76 -1.06 -20.25
N GLN A 238 4.65 -1.80 -20.13
CA GLN A 238 4.69 -3.26 -19.98
C GLN A 238 5.28 -3.95 -21.21
N MET A 239 4.98 -3.50 -22.41
CA MET A 239 5.58 -4.02 -23.66
C MET A 239 7.12 -3.87 -23.62
N HIS A 240 7.60 -2.67 -23.28
CA HIS A 240 9.04 -2.42 -23.15
C HIS A 240 9.67 -3.21 -21.99
N ALA A 241 8.94 -3.43 -20.89
CA ALA A 241 9.39 -4.31 -19.82
C ALA A 241 9.59 -5.75 -20.32
N ILE A 242 8.65 -6.28 -21.11
CA ILE A 242 8.75 -7.63 -21.71
C ILE A 242 9.94 -7.72 -22.69
N GLU A 243 10.10 -6.75 -23.57
CA GLU A 243 11.23 -6.67 -24.51
C GLU A 243 12.58 -6.55 -23.79
N GLY A 244 12.60 -5.84 -22.66
CA GLY A 244 13.78 -5.60 -21.82
C GLY A 244 14.11 -6.71 -20.83
N LEU A 245 13.35 -7.82 -20.77
CA LEU A 245 13.62 -8.92 -19.83
C LEU A 245 15.03 -9.48 -19.99
N ARG A 246 15.73 -9.63 -18.87
CA ARG A 246 17.03 -10.30 -18.77
C ARG A 246 16.91 -11.44 -17.77
N PHE A 247 17.47 -12.60 -18.13
CA PHE A 247 17.42 -13.80 -17.33
C PHE A 247 18.82 -14.18 -16.82
N PHE A 248 18.85 -14.65 -15.57
CA PHE A 248 20.03 -15.09 -14.86
C PHE A 248 19.71 -16.41 -14.13
N GLU A 249 20.72 -17.11 -13.62
CA GLU A 249 20.57 -18.34 -12.83
C GLU A 249 19.67 -19.37 -13.53
N ASP A 250 20.02 -19.71 -14.76
CA ASP A 250 19.28 -20.65 -15.62
C ASP A 250 17.77 -20.33 -15.75
N GLY A 251 17.43 -19.04 -15.64
CA GLY A 251 16.04 -18.58 -15.79
C GLY A 251 15.29 -18.43 -14.46
N HIS A 252 15.90 -18.75 -13.33
CA HIS A 252 15.28 -18.62 -12.00
C HIS A 252 15.28 -17.18 -11.45
N LEU A 253 16.10 -16.30 -12.02
CA LEU A 253 16.12 -14.87 -11.73
C LEU A 253 15.84 -14.10 -13.03
N ALA A 254 14.89 -13.18 -12.98
CA ALA A 254 14.60 -12.29 -14.11
C ALA A 254 14.60 -10.83 -13.66
N ALA A 255 15.07 -9.93 -14.53
CA ALA A 255 15.14 -8.52 -14.24
C ALA A 255 14.70 -7.66 -15.43
N VAL A 256 14.17 -6.46 -15.12
CA VAL A 256 13.95 -5.37 -16.05
C VAL A 256 14.66 -4.11 -15.54
N LEU A 257 15.16 -3.30 -16.46
CA LEU A 257 15.84 -2.05 -16.16
C LEU A 257 15.20 -0.90 -16.94
N PHE A 258 14.97 0.22 -16.26
CA PHE A 258 14.51 1.47 -16.84
C PHE A 258 15.48 2.58 -16.51
N THR A 259 15.97 3.27 -17.54
CA THR A 259 16.74 4.51 -17.39
C THR A 259 15.86 5.72 -17.68
N GLN A 260 16.25 6.90 -17.19
CA GLN A 260 15.54 8.15 -17.50
C GLN A 260 15.53 8.43 -19.01
N GLN A 261 16.61 8.07 -19.72
CA GLN A 261 16.68 8.20 -21.18
C GLN A 261 15.68 7.29 -21.88
N MET A 262 15.57 6.01 -21.49
CA MET A 262 14.55 5.09 -22.03
C MET A 262 13.13 5.64 -21.85
N LEU A 263 12.81 6.13 -20.65
CA LEU A 263 11.50 6.71 -20.39
C LEU A 263 11.23 7.93 -21.29
N ALA A 264 12.21 8.81 -21.44
CA ALA A 264 12.10 9.97 -22.30
C ALA A 264 11.90 9.59 -23.78
N ASP A 265 12.68 8.63 -24.28
CA ASP A 265 12.60 8.13 -25.67
C ASP A 265 11.23 7.50 -25.97
N TRP A 266 10.62 6.83 -25.00
CA TRP A 266 9.31 6.21 -25.13
C TRP A 266 8.14 7.17 -24.81
N GLY A 267 8.44 8.39 -24.33
CA GLY A 267 7.45 9.35 -23.88
C GLY A 267 6.70 8.90 -22.64
N LEU A 268 7.31 8.08 -21.78
CA LEU A 268 6.77 7.53 -20.54
C LEU A 268 7.30 8.28 -19.32
N THR A 269 6.66 8.06 -18.19
CA THR A 269 7.08 8.56 -16.87
C THR A 269 7.27 7.41 -15.89
N GLU A 270 7.81 7.67 -14.72
CA GLU A 270 7.92 6.67 -13.64
C GLU A 270 6.57 6.15 -13.18
N GLU A 271 5.51 6.98 -13.24
CA GLU A 271 4.15 6.54 -12.92
C GLU A 271 3.64 5.49 -13.93
N ASP A 272 3.98 5.63 -15.22
CA ASP A 272 3.54 4.70 -16.27
C ASP A 272 4.17 3.30 -16.14
N ILE A 273 5.41 3.20 -15.63
CA ILE A 273 6.06 1.91 -15.36
C ILE A 273 5.54 1.22 -14.09
N GLY A 274 4.92 1.99 -13.18
CA GLY A 274 4.20 1.49 -12.02
C GLY A 274 4.91 0.35 -11.26
N ASN A 275 4.24 -0.79 -11.11
CA ASN A 275 4.77 -1.99 -10.46
C ASN A 275 5.47 -2.93 -11.47
N ALA A 276 6.48 -2.42 -12.17
CA ALA A 276 7.17 -3.12 -13.26
C ALA A 276 7.80 -4.46 -12.84
N VAL A 277 8.06 -4.67 -11.54
CA VAL A 277 8.62 -5.91 -10.99
C VAL A 277 7.68 -7.12 -11.19
N GLU A 278 6.40 -6.88 -11.39
CA GLU A 278 5.44 -7.97 -11.67
C GLU A 278 5.69 -8.63 -13.03
N THR A 279 6.26 -7.92 -14.00
CA THR A 279 6.55 -8.48 -15.33
C THR A 279 7.60 -9.60 -15.26
N PRO A 280 8.81 -9.41 -14.71
CA PRO A 280 9.77 -10.50 -14.58
C PRO A 280 9.29 -11.59 -13.61
N ARG A 281 8.55 -11.25 -12.55
CA ARG A 281 8.01 -12.23 -11.60
C ARG A 281 6.97 -13.17 -12.23
N ALA A 282 6.23 -12.69 -13.23
CA ALA A 282 5.14 -13.46 -13.86
C ALA A 282 5.64 -14.55 -14.81
N VAL A 283 6.93 -14.61 -15.12
CA VAL A 283 7.48 -15.64 -16.02
C VAL A 283 7.56 -16.99 -15.29
N GLU A 284 7.06 -18.04 -15.92
CA GLU A 284 7.11 -19.39 -15.37
C GLU A 284 8.57 -19.83 -15.09
N GLY A 285 8.81 -20.43 -13.94
CA GLY A 285 10.14 -20.86 -13.49
C GLY A 285 10.95 -19.77 -12.79
N VAL A 286 10.56 -18.51 -12.86
CA VAL A 286 11.23 -17.43 -12.15
C VAL A 286 10.92 -17.51 -10.66
N LEU A 287 11.95 -17.61 -9.83
CA LEU A 287 11.88 -17.57 -8.36
C LEU A 287 11.90 -16.12 -7.84
N VAL A 288 12.71 -15.24 -8.47
CA VAL A 288 12.82 -13.83 -8.09
C VAL A 288 12.74 -12.96 -9.34
N GLY A 289 11.83 -11.97 -9.30
CA GLY A 289 11.75 -10.90 -10.28
C GLY A 289 12.31 -9.59 -9.72
N LEU A 290 13.09 -8.86 -10.52
CA LEU A 290 13.67 -7.57 -10.19
C LEU A 290 13.20 -6.49 -11.15
N SER A 291 12.98 -5.28 -10.63
CA SER A 291 12.84 -4.06 -11.42
C SER A 291 13.84 -3.03 -10.92
N LEU A 292 14.71 -2.54 -11.81
CA LEU A 292 15.67 -1.49 -11.54
C LEU A 292 15.20 -0.20 -12.20
N ARG A 293 15.22 0.91 -11.48
CA ARG A 293 14.85 2.23 -11.98
C ARG A 293 15.93 3.24 -11.64
N GLN A 294 16.54 3.84 -12.67
CA GLN A 294 17.45 4.95 -12.51
C GLN A 294 16.73 6.15 -11.90
N GLN A 295 17.28 6.75 -10.85
CA GLN A 295 16.69 7.90 -10.20
C GLN A 295 16.88 9.17 -11.04
N HIS A 296 15.89 10.06 -11.04
CA HIS A 296 15.93 11.33 -11.77
C HIS A 296 16.98 12.29 -11.19
N ASP A 297 17.03 12.40 -9.86
CA ASP A 297 17.87 13.38 -9.17
C ASP A 297 19.33 12.92 -9.04
N ASN A 298 19.60 11.62 -9.14
CA ASN A 298 20.93 11.05 -9.13
C ASN A 298 21.04 9.89 -10.15
N PRO A 299 21.57 10.13 -11.35
CA PRO A 299 21.65 9.11 -12.40
C PRO A 299 22.58 7.92 -12.07
N ARG A 300 23.36 7.99 -10.98
CA ARG A 300 24.15 6.86 -10.47
C ARG A 300 23.38 5.98 -9.48
N GLU A 301 22.20 6.39 -9.05
CA GLU A 301 21.35 5.62 -8.16
C GLU A 301 20.25 4.87 -8.93
N TYR A 302 20.11 3.59 -8.61
CA TYR A 302 19.09 2.70 -9.18
C TYR A 302 18.24 2.11 -8.04
N LYS A 303 16.98 2.50 -8.00
CA LYS A 303 16.01 1.91 -7.08
C LYS A 303 15.68 0.50 -7.56
N VAL A 304 15.95 -0.49 -6.71
CA VAL A 304 15.66 -1.90 -6.95
C VAL A 304 14.40 -2.28 -6.19
N SER A 305 13.46 -2.91 -6.89
CA SER A 305 12.31 -3.59 -6.29
C SER A 305 12.41 -5.07 -6.59
N SER A 306 12.22 -5.91 -5.60
CA SER A 306 12.26 -7.37 -5.73
C SER A 306 10.95 -8.02 -5.29
N ARG A 307 10.57 -9.08 -5.99
CA ARG A 307 9.44 -9.94 -5.64
C ARG A 307 9.83 -11.39 -5.83
N ALA A 308 9.55 -12.24 -4.84
CA ALA A 308 9.84 -13.67 -4.93
C ALA A 308 8.55 -14.51 -5.00
N ASN A 309 8.60 -15.55 -5.84
CA ASN A 309 7.57 -16.59 -5.94
C ASN A 309 7.84 -17.76 -4.96
N ALA A 310 9.02 -17.79 -4.35
CA ALA A 310 9.48 -18.80 -3.39
C ALA A 310 10.02 -18.11 -2.12
N ASP A 311 10.43 -18.88 -1.11
CA ASP A 311 11.00 -18.36 0.14
C ASP A 311 12.49 -17.95 -0.02
N VAL A 312 12.76 -17.16 -1.04
CA VAL A 312 14.04 -16.48 -1.22
C VAL A 312 14.00 -15.18 -0.44
N ASP A 313 14.93 -15.01 0.51
CA ASP A 313 14.93 -13.83 1.40
C ASP A 313 15.44 -12.59 0.69
N CYS A 314 14.53 -11.91 -0.02
CA CYS A 314 14.80 -10.64 -0.69
C CYS A 314 15.13 -9.52 0.32
N ALA A 315 14.56 -9.58 1.55
CA ALA A 315 14.82 -8.53 2.55
C ALA A 315 16.26 -8.58 3.05
N ALA A 316 16.81 -9.78 3.30
CA ALA A 316 18.21 -9.94 3.67
C ALA A 316 19.16 -9.46 2.57
N VAL A 317 18.84 -9.70 1.29
CA VAL A 317 19.64 -9.17 0.17
C VAL A 317 19.58 -7.64 0.14
N CYS A 318 18.39 -7.05 0.23
CA CYS A 318 18.21 -5.60 0.21
C CYS A 318 18.89 -4.90 1.39
N ALA A 319 18.95 -5.54 2.57
CA ALA A 319 19.61 -4.99 3.75
C ALA A 319 21.10 -4.73 3.52
N ASN A 320 21.79 -5.51 2.68
CA ASN A 320 23.19 -5.29 2.31
C ASN A 320 23.41 -3.96 1.55
N PHE A 321 22.35 -3.39 0.99
CA PHE A 321 22.34 -2.12 0.26
C PHE A 321 21.58 -1.02 1.03
N GLY A 322 21.43 -1.16 2.36
CA GLY A 322 20.72 -0.19 3.20
C GLY A 322 19.20 -0.16 2.98
N GLY A 323 18.65 -1.16 2.27
CA GLY A 323 17.23 -1.33 2.04
C GLY A 323 16.56 -2.28 3.03
N GLY A 324 15.35 -2.77 2.69
CA GLY A 324 14.59 -3.68 3.53
C GLY A 324 13.26 -4.08 2.91
N GLY A 325 12.43 -4.73 3.71
CA GLY A 325 11.10 -5.20 3.29
C GLY A 325 10.77 -6.54 3.94
N HIS A 326 9.96 -7.31 3.24
CA HIS A 326 9.57 -8.68 3.62
C HIS A 326 10.39 -9.71 2.85
N VAL A 327 10.42 -10.95 3.35
CA VAL A 327 11.12 -12.06 2.70
C VAL A 327 10.84 -12.14 1.20
N ARG A 328 9.57 -12.04 0.79
CA ARG A 328 9.17 -12.15 -0.62
C ARG A 328 8.96 -10.81 -1.36
N ALA A 329 9.17 -9.67 -0.69
CA ALA A 329 8.94 -8.35 -1.27
C ALA A 329 9.82 -7.30 -0.59
N ALA A 330 10.88 -6.86 -1.23
CA ALA A 330 11.84 -5.93 -0.66
C ALA A 330 12.33 -4.92 -1.70
N GLY A 331 12.99 -3.86 -1.22
CA GLY A 331 13.58 -2.83 -2.07
C GLY A 331 14.83 -2.23 -1.45
N CYS A 332 15.73 -1.79 -2.32
CA CYS A 332 16.96 -1.08 -1.95
C CYS A 332 17.35 -0.09 -3.04
N THR A 333 18.43 0.63 -2.82
CA THR A 333 19.08 1.47 -3.84
C THR A 333 20.49 0.97 -4.08
N ILE A 334 20.88 0.80 -5.34
CA ILE A 334 22.23 0.44 -5.76
C ILE A 334 22.86 1.65 -6.44
N GLU A 335 24.09 1.98 -6.06
CA GLU A 335 24.92 2.96 -6.77
C GLU A 335 25.79 2.25 -7.82
N ALA A 336 25.78 2.77 -9.05
CA ALA A 336 26.58 2.27 -10.16
C ALA A 336 26.88 3.37 -11.19
N ASP A 337 27.99 3.25 -11.91
CA ASP A 337 28.36 4.21 -12.93
C ASP A 337 27.58 4.03 -14.24
N THR A 338 27.09 2.82 -14.50
CA THR A 338 26.31 2.47 -15.69
C THR A 338 25.07 1.63 -15.34
N PRO A 339 24.03 1.67 -16.20
CA PRO A 339 22.85 0.81 -16.04
C PRO A 339 23.18 -0.69 -16.03
N GLU A 340 24.13 -1.11 -16.89
CA GLU A 340 24.58 -2.50 -17.00
C GLU A 340 25.31 -2.95 -15.74
N GLU A 341 26.10 -2.08 -15.12
CA GLU A 341 26.75 -2.34 -13.83
C GLU A 341 25.71 -2.50 -12.71
N ALA A 342 24.73 -1.60 -12.63
CA ALA A 342 23.64 -1.70 -11.66
C ALA A 342 22.89 -3.04 -11.78
N LEU A 343 22.59 -3.43 -13.02
CA LEU A 343 21.95 -4.70 -13.31
C LEU A 343 22.81 -5.90 -12.90
N SER A 344 24.13 -5.86 -13.18
CA SER A 344 25.06 -6.92 -12.81
C SER A 344 25.20 -7.06 -11.30
N VAL A 345 25.30 -5.95 -10.56
CA VAL A 345 25.38 -5.95 -9.09
C VAL A 345 24.09 -6.54 -8.50
N ALA A 346 22.93 -6.13 -8.99
CA ALA A 346 21.66 -6.67 -8.54
C ALA A 346 21.55 -8.17 -8.87
N ALA A 347 21.87 -8.57 -10.10
CA ALA A 347 21.78 -9.96 -10.53
C ALA A 347 22.70 -10.87 -9.73
N GLU A 348 23.94 -10.45 -9.42
CA GLU A 348 24.85 -11.24 -8.58
C GLU A 348 24.32 -11.41 -7.15
N ALA A 349 23.89 -10.29 -6.51
CA ALA A 349 23.42 -10.34 -5.12
C ALA A 349 22.15 -11.20 -4.95
N PHE A 350 21.17 -11.05 -5.84
CA PHE A 350 19.95 -11.84 -5.80
C PHE A 350 20.17 -13.26 -6.34
N GLY A 351 21.08 -13.42 -7.31
CA GLY A 351 21.49 -14.72 -7.86
C GLY A 351 22.12 -15.62 -6.79
N GLU A 352 22.95 -15.08 -5.89
CA GLU A 352 23.49 -15.84 -4.77
C GLU A 352 22.37 -16.38 -3.86
N ALA A 353 21.35 -15.57 -3.56
CA ALA A 353 20.21 -16.00 -2.76
C ALA A 353 19.38 -17.08 -3.48
N VAL A 354 19.18 -16.96 -4.79
CA VAL A 354 18.50 -17.97 -5.63
C VAL A 354 19.30 -19.27 -5.64
N ARG A 355 20.62 -19.22 -5.88
CA ARG A 355 21.48 -20.44 -5.85
C ARG A 355 21.43 -21.15 -4.50
N ARG A 356 21.46 -20.40 -3.42
CA ARG A 356 21.33 -20.96 -2.04
C ARG A 356 19.99 -21.66 -1.87
N TYR A 357 18.89 -20.97 -2.25
CA TYR A 357 17.55 -21.56 -2.18
C TYR A 357 17.45 -22.87 -2.96
N LEU A 358 17.97 -22.91 -4.19
CA LEU A 358 17.96 -24.10 -5.04
C LEU A 358 18.78 -25.25 -4.42
N ALA A 359 19.94 -24.94 -3.83
CA ALA A 359 20.76 -25.96 -3.16
C ALA A 359 20.09 -26.59 -1.94
N ASP A 360 19.24 -25.82 -1.24
CA ASP A 360 18.52 -26.30 -0.05
C ASP A 360 17.24 -27.08 -0.40
N HIS A 361 16.77 -27.01 -1.68
CA HIS A 361 15.49 -27.58 -2.10
C HIS A 361 15.61 -28.59 -3.29
N THR A 362 16.83 -28.93 -3.71
CA THR A 362 17.16 -30.02 -4.63
C THR A 362 17.84 -31.15 -3.88
#